data_3dd8e89e9d6398bdc17050e165775334
#
_entry.id   3dd8e89e9d6398bdc17050e165775334
#
_cell.length_a   1.000
_cell.length_b   1.000
_cell.length_c   1.000
_cell.angle_alpha   90.00
_cell.angle_beta   90.00
_cell.angle_gamma   90.00
#
_symmetry.space_group_name_H-M   'P 1'
#
loop_
_entity.id
_entity.type
_entity.pdbx_description
1 polymer ?
#
loop_
_entity_poly.entity_id
_entity_poly.type
_entity_poly.pdbx_seq_one_letter_code
_entity_poly.pdbx_strand_id
1 'polypeptide(L)'
;MQWGFRWYGEGDTIPLTNIRQIPGMHGIVGTLLNKMPGDVWEISEINALKASIEKEHLSLLGIESVAIHDAIKAGTEERDHYIDQYIQTIRNLAACDVHMICYSFKPIFGWAKTNLFYQNKDGSFSLLYDQAVVDDMEPSEMYTLIHSQSKGFKLPGWEEERLKKFQRLMATYEGVTQEILFDNLSYFLKRIIPVCEEVDVKMAIHPDDPPWEIFGLPRITKNLEDLKKIMAIVDSPYNGVTLCTGSLGADPKNDMVEIVHALKGRINFVHFRNVLFMGERKFKESAHLSTEGSLDMYAIMKALVEVGFDGVIRPDHGRTIWGEVAMPGYGLYDRAIGISYLQGLHEAVLKEQIQSKETKGGKSV
;
A
#
# COMPACT_ATOMS: atom_id res chain seq x y z
N MET A 1 9.15 -6.40 14.18
CA MET A 1 8.80 -5.61 12.97
C MET A 1 10.03 -5.42 12.10
N GLN A 2 9.90 -5.51 10.78
CA GLN A 2 10.98 -5.31 9.80
C GLN A 2 10.77 -3.97 9.10
N TRP A 3 11.70 -3.03 9.27
CA TRP A 3 11.60 -1.68 8.70
C TRP A 3 12.01 -1.70 7.24
N GLY A 4 11.06 -1.42 6.36
CA GLY A 4 11.24 -1.38 4.93
C GLY A 4 11.08 0.02 4.33
N PHE A 5 11.60 0.19 3.12
CA PHE A 5 11.45 1.42 2.35
C PHE A 5 11.00 1.08 0.92
N ARG A 6 10.10 1.86 0.36
CA ARG A 6 9.66 1.69 -1.03
C ARG A 6 10.69 2.21 -1.98
N TRP A 7 11.11 1.39 -2.94
CA TRP A 7 12.03 1.75 -4.01
C TRP A 7 11.53 1.25 -5.37
N TYR A 8 11.63 2.09 -6.39
CA TYR A 8 11.04 1.86 -7.70
C TYR A 8 12.04 1.34 -8.75
N GLY A 9 13.19 0.86 -8.34
CA GLY A 9 14.21 0.34 -9.24
C GLY A 9 15.23 1.39 -9.69
N GLU A 10 16.04 1.04 -10.68
CA GLU A 10 17.16 1.89 -11.15
C GLU A 10 16.74 3.28 -11.67
N GLY A 11 15.46 3.46 -12.02
CA GLY A 11 14.89 4.74 -12.41
C GLY A 11 14.40 5.60 -11.25
N ASP A 12 14.50 5.13 -9.99
CA ASP A 12 14.15 5.92 -8.81
C ASP A 12 15.17 7.03 -8.57
N THR A 13 14.69 8.22 -8.24
CA THR A 13 15.57 9.35 -7.89
C THR A 13 16.23 9.16 -6.52
N ILE A 14 15.75 8.24 -5.71
CA ILE A 14 16.31 7.94 -4.40
C ILE A 14 17.29 6.76 -4.51
N PRO A 15 18.59 6.99 -4.32
CA PRO A 15 19.58 5.92 -4.36
C PRO A 15 19.43 4.97 -3.16
N LEU A 16 19.64 3.67 -3.39
CA LEU A 16 19.70 2.68 -2.30
C LEU A 16 20.75 3.01 -1.24
N THR A 17 21.87 3.63 -1.66
CA THR A 17 22.92 4.12 -0.75
C THR A 17 22.42 5.13 0.28
N ASN A 18 21.39 5.93 -0.06
CA ASN A 18 20.79 6.87 0.87
C ASN A 18 19.78 6.16 1.78
N ILE A 19 19.00 5.22 1.24
CA ILE A 19 18.04 4.44 2.02
C ILE A 19 18.74 3.63 3.11
N ARG A 20 19.86 2.97 2.82
CA ARG A 20 20.60 2.18 3.81
C ARG A 20 21.19 3.02 4.95
N GLN A 21 21.32 4.34 4.78
CA GLN A 21 21.79 5.24 5.84
C GLN A 21 20.69 5.62 6.84
N ILE A 22 19.44 5.28 6.57
CA ILE A 22 18.35 5.48 7.53
C ILE A 22 18.58 4.50 8.69
N PRO A 23 18.67 4.97 9.94
CA PRO A 23 18.94 4.11 11.09
C PRO A 23 17.92 2.96 11.19
N GLY A 24 18.40 1.74 11.46
CA GLY A 24 17.55 0.56 11.64
C GLY A 24 16.81 0.09 10.39
N MET A 25 17.18 0.55 9.19
CA MET A 25 16.61 0.07 7.93
C MET A 25 17.04 -1.37 7.66
N HIS A 26 16.04 -2.26 7.43
CA HIS A 26 16.31 -3.67 7.13
C HIS A 26 16.33 -3.95 5.63
N GLY A 27 15.47 -3.28 4.86
CA GLY A 27 15.43 -3.57 3.44
C GLY A 27 14.38 -2.79 2.64
N ILE A 28 14.11 -3.33 1.49
CA ILE A 28 13.34 -2.70 0.42
C ILE A 28 12.04 -3.46 0.16
N VAL A 29 10.97 -2.72 -0.08
CA VAL A 29 9.79 -3.21 -0.77
C VAL A 29 9.90 -2.76 -2.22
N GLY A 30 10.16 -3.71 -3.11
CA GLY A 30 10.54 -3.48 -4.50
C GLY A 30 9.40 -3.63 -5.50
N THR A 31 9.70 -3.36 -6.77
CA THR A 31 8.81 -3.60 -7.91
C THR A 31 9.60 -3.78 -9.21
N LEU A 32 8.96 -4.33 -10.23
CA LEU A 32 9.42 -4.30 -11.63
C LEU A 32 8.49 -3.37 -12.43
N LEU A 33 8.94 -2.13 -12.67
CA LEU A 33 8.14 -1.10 -13.36
C LEU A 33 7.94 -1.37 -14.87
N ASN A 34 8.68 -2.29 -15.44
CA ASN A 34 8.56 -2.71 -16.85
C ASN A 34 7.49 -3.78 -17.06
N LYS A 35 6.86 -4.28 -16.00
CA LYS A 35 5.82 -5.30 -16.07
C LYS A 35 4.43 -4.67 -16.17
N MET A 36 3.67 -5.12 -17.15
CA MET A 36 2.27 -4.76 -17.28
C MET A 36 1.37 -5.70 -16.48
N PRO A 37 0.14 -5.28 -16.11
CA PRO A 37 -0.81 -6.19 -15.48
C PRO A 37 -1.02 -7.44 -16.34
N GLY A 38 -0.82 -8.63 -15.73
CA GLY A 38 -0.92 -9.91 -16.41
C GLY A 38 0.42 -10.50 -16.90
N ASP A 39 1.50 -9.73 -16.94
CA ASP A 39 2.82 -10.28 -17.28
C ASP A 39 3.34 -11.21 -16.18
N VAL A 40 3.94 -12.31 -16.58
CA VAL A 40 4.70 -13.17 -15.66
C VAL A 40 6.02 -12.48 -15.30
N TRP A 41 6.33 -12.46 -14.01
CA TRP A 41 7.64 -12.01 -13.52
C TRP A 41 8.63 -13.16 -13.59
N GLU A 42 9.62 -13.05 -14.45
CA GLU A 42 10.61 -14.10 -14.64
C GLU A 42 11.62 -14.14 -13.49
N ILE A 43 12.09 -15.34 -13.13
CA ILE A 43 13.08 -15.57 -12.06
C ILE A 43 14.34 -14.72 -12.28
N SER A 44 14.79 -14.58 -13.53
CA SER A 44 15.97 -13.77 -13.86
C SER A 44 15.78 -12.29 -13.54
N GLU A 45 14.57 -11.72 -13.77
CA GLU A 45 14.26 -10.33 -13.48
C GLU A 45 14.14 -10.08 -11.98
N ILE A 46 13.48 -11.01 -11.26
CA ILE A 46 13.36 -10.97 -9.80
C ILE A 46 14.74 -11.03 -9.15
N ASN A 47 15.61 -11.94 -9.59
CA ASN A 47 16.98 -12.07 -9.10
C ASN A 47 17.83 -10.83 -9.42
N ALA A 48 17.64 -10.19 -10.58
CA ALA A 48 18.33 -8.95 -10.92
C ALA A 48 17.93 -7.81 -9.96
N LEU A 49 16.62 -7.67 -9.66
CA LEU A 49 16.14 -6.73 -8.66
C LEU A 49 16.73 -7.02 -7.27
N LYS A 50 16.68 -8.28 -6.83
CA LYS A 50 17.21 -8.72 -5.54
C LYS A 50 18.72 -8.43 -5.44
N ALA A 51 19.51 -8.79 -6.45
CA ALA A 51 20.94 -8.55 -6.48
C ALA A 51 21.30 -7.06 -6.43
N SER A 52 20.53 -6.18 -7.09
CA SER A 52 20.77 -4.74 -7.02
C SER A 52 20.57 -4.17 -5.62
N ILE A 53 19.59 -4.71 -4.87
CA ILE A 53 19.29 -4.33 -3.49
C ILE A 53 20.35 -4.90 -2.53
N GLU A 54 20.70 -6.17 -2.66
CA GLU A 54 21.67 -6.86 -1.81
C GLU A 54 23.09 -6.29 -1.96
N LYS A 55 23.46 -5.80 -3.14
CA LYS A 55 24.72 -5.08 -3.37
C LYS A 55 24.87 -3.88 -2.43
N GLU A 56 23.78 -3.25 -2.04
CA GLU A 56 23.77 -2.13 -1.11
C GLU A 56 23.51 -2.57 0.34
N HIS A 57 23.70 -3.85 0.66
CA HIS A 57 23.51 -4.43 2.00
C HIS A 57 22.10 -4.27 2.57
N LEU A 58 21.09 -4.24 1.71
CA LEU A 58 19.68 -4.26 2.06
C LEU A 58 19.05 -5.57 1.60
N SER A 59 17.95 -6.00 2.23
CA SER A 59 17.20 -7.18 1.82
C SER A 59 15.97 -6.81 1.00
N LEU A 60 15.55 -7.65 0.06
CA LEU A 60 14.25 -7.53 -0.60
C LEU A 60 13.19 -8.16 0.33
N LEU A 61 12.40 -7.31 1.02
CA LEU A 61 11.44 -7.74 2.05
C LEU A 61 10.08 -8.15 1.45
N GLY A 62 9.80 -7.74 0.24
CA GLY A 62 8.54 -8.03 -0.44
C GLY A 62 8.35 -7.20 -1.69
N ILE A 63 7.27 -7.47 -2.39
CA ILE A 63 6.89 -6.81 -3.65
C ILE A 63 5.63 -5.96 -3.45
N GLU A 64 5.70 -4.75 -3.94
CA GLU A 64 4.54 -3.85 -4.06
C GLU A 64 4.59 -3.13 -5.42
N SER A 65 3.73 -3.55 -6.37
CA SER A 65 2.80 -4.67 -6.32
C SER A 65 2.93 -5.52 -7.59
N VAL A 66 2.52 -6.77 -7.51
CA VAL A 66 2.19 -7.53 -8.72
C VAL A 66 0.81 -7.06 -9.15
N ALA A 67 0.74 -6.36 -10.28
CA ALA A 67 -0.50 -5.76 -10.76
C ALA A 67 -1.48 -6.84 -11.28
N ILE A 68 -2.73 -6.78 -10.80
CA ILE A 68 -3.79 -7.70 -11.24
C ILE A 68 -4.41 -7.18 -12.53
N HIS A 69 -4.49 -8.05 -13.54
CA HIS A 69 -5.11 -7.71 -14.84
C HIS A 69 -6.59 -7.38 -14.69
N ASP A 70 -7.09 -6.43 -15.50
CA ASP A 70 -8.48 -5.98 -15.43
C ASP A 70 -9.48 -7.08 -15.79
N ALA A 71 -9.10 -8.06 -16.62
CA ALA A 71 -9.92 -9.24 -16.90
C ALA A 71 -10.28 -10.05 -15.65
N ILE A 72 -9.38 -10.14 -14.67
CA ILE A 72 -9.65 -10.81 -13.40
C ILE A 72 -10.65 -10.00 -12.58
N LYS A 73 -10.42 -8.69 -12.47
CA LYS A 73 -11.27 -7.77 -11.69
C LYS A 73 -12.66 -7.64 -12.25
N ALA A 74 -12.80 -7.55 -13.58
CA ALA A 74 -14.09 -7.45 -14.26
C ALA A 74 -14.76 -8.81 -14.54
N GLY A 75 -14.04 -9.93 -14.35
CA GLY A 75 -14.58 -11.29 -14.55
C GLY A 75 -14.80 -11.68 -16.00
N THR A 76 -13.97 -11.18 -16.94
CA THR A 76 -14.10 -11.52 -18.36
C THR A 76 -13.64 -12.94 -18.67
N GLU A 77 -13.90 -13.44 -19.89
CA GLU A 77 -13.53 -14.79 -20.31
C GLU A 77 -12.03 -15.10 -20.19
N GLU A 78 -11.17 -14.09 -20.31
CA GLU A 78 -9.72 -14.24 -20.22
C GLU A 78 -9.20 -14.35 -18.77
N ARG A 79 -10.05 -14.21 -17.74
CA ARG A 79 -9.63 -14.14 -16.33
C ARG A 79 -8.77 -15.32 -15.89
N ASP A 80 -9.10 -16.54 -16.33
CA ASP A 80 -8.39 -17.75 -15.91
C ASP A 80 -6.97 -17.79 -16.44
N HIS A 81 -6.75 -17.36 -17.68
CA HIS A 81 -5.42 -17.20 -18.25
C HIS A 81 -4.55 -16.26 -17.41
N TYR A 82 -5.07 -15.08 -17.03
CA TYR A 82 -4.32 -14.13 -16.22
C TYR A 82 -4.16 -14.56 -14.77
N ILE A 83 -5.07 -15.36 -14.21
CA ILE A 83 -4.89 -15.99 -12.91
C ILE A 83 -3.73 -16.99 -12.95
N ASP A 84 -3.63 -17.81 -13.99
CA ASP A 84 -2.55 -18.78 -14.14
C ASP A 84 -1.18 -18.08 -14.28
N GLN A 85 -1.11 -16.96 -15.01
CA GLN A 85 0.09 -16.12 -15.07
C GLN A 85 0.45 -15.52 -13.71
N TYR A 86 -0.54 -15.08 -12.94
CA TYR A 86 -0.34 -14.57 -11.59
C TYR A 86 0.18 -15.68 -10.65
N ILE A 87 -0.35 -16.88 -10.74
CA ILE A 87 0.13 -18.06 -10.00
C ILE A 87 1.58 -18.37 -10.35
N GLN A 88 1.95 -18.31 -11.65
CA GLN A 88 3.34 -18.51 -12.05
C GLN A 88 4.26 -17.45 -11.43
N THR A 89 3.82 -16.19 -11.37
CA THR A 89 4.57 -15.11 -10.71
C THR A 89 4.74 -15.36 -9.21
N ILE A 90 3.70 -15.84 -8.52
CA ILE A 90 3.79 -16.22 -7.08
C ILE A 90 4.87 -17.30 -6.90
N ARG A 91 4.87 -18.36 -7.72
CA ARG A 91 5.88 -19.44 -7.66
C ARG A 91 7.28 -18.94 -7.95
N ASN A 92 7.44 -18.05 -8.92
CA ASN A 92 8.73 -17.46 -9.28
C ASN A 92 9.29 -16.57 -8.16
N LEU A 93 8.42 -15.78 -7.49
CA LEU A 93 8.80 -14.97 -6.33
C LEU A 93 9.25 -15.84 -5.15
N ALA A 94 8.49 -16.90 -4.86
CA ALA A 94 8.86 -17.87 -3.83
C ALA A 94 10.21 -18.54 -4.12
N ALA A 95 10.45 -18.95 -5.37
CA ALA A 95 11.73 -19.54 -5.80
C ALA A 95 12.91 -18.57 -5.66
N CYS A 96 12.64 -17.25 -5.61
CA CYS A 96 13.63 -16.20 -5.34
C CYS A 96 13.66 -15.77 -3.87
N ASP A 97 13.02 -16.50 -2.96
CA ASP A 97 12.97 -16.20 -1.52
C ASP A 97 12.28 -14.84 -1.23
N VAL A 98 11.17 -14.58 -1.93
CA VAL A 98 10.31 -13.41 -1.72
C VAL A 98 8.93 -13.89 -1.25
N HIS A 99 8.59 -13.61 0.00
CA HIS A 99 7.46 -14.22 0.71
C HIS A 99 6.33 -13.25 1.07
N MET A 100 6.31 -12.04 0.48
CA MET A 100 5.23 -11.08 0.69
C MET A 100 4.91 -10.33 -0.61
N ILE A 101 3.63 -10.32 -0.98
CA ILE A 101 3.09 -9.61 -2.14
C ILE A 101 1.96 -8.68 -1.69
N CYS A 102 2.18 -7.37 -1.80
CA CYS A 102 1.12 -6.38 -1.73
C CYS A 102 0.42 -6.31 -3.09
N TYR A 103 -0.91 -6.29 -3.10
CA TYR A 103 -1.71 -6.19 -4.31
C TYR A 103 -2.96 -5.32 -4.11
N SER A 104 -3.53 -4.83 -5.21
CA SER A 104 -4.76 -4.02 -5.22
C SER A 104 -5.81 -4.64 -6.12
N PHE A 105 -7.08 -4.62 -5.70
CA PHE A 105 -8.21 -5.09 -6.50
C PHE A 105 -9.18 -3.96 -6.84
N LYS A 106 -8.62 -2.84 -7.30
CA LYS A 106 -9.32 -1.59 -7.58
C LYS A 106 -9.60 -1.48 -9.08
N PRO A 107 -10.85 -1.17 -9.49
CA PRO A 107 -11.14 -0.83 -10.88
C PRO A 107 -10.39 0.44 -11.29
N ILE A 108 -9.70 0.38 -12.40
CA ILE A 108 -9.05 1.49 -13.12
C ILE A 108 -8.09 2.33 -12.27
N PHE A 109 -8.60 3.06 -11.27
CA PHE A 109 -7.82 3.99 -10.46
C PHE A 109 -7.28 3.29 -9.21
N GLY A 110 -5.97 3.04 -9.17
CA GLY A 110 -5.30 2.42 -8.02
C GLY A 110 -5.26 3.32 -6.79
N TRP A 111 -5.06 4.61 -7.01
CA TRP A 111 -5.13 5.70 -6.03
C TRP A 111 -5.53 6.98 -6.76
N ALA A 112 -6.12 7.94 -6.06
CA ALA A 112 -6.52 9.22 -6.63
C ALA A 112 -6.11 10.38 -5.74
N LYS A 113 -5.57 11.44 -6.34
CA LYS A 113 -5.28 12.72 -5.72
C LYS A 113 -5.67 13.84 -6.69
N THR A 114 -6.16 14.94 -6.16
CA THR A 114 -6.59 16.10 -6.97
C THR A 114 -5.50 17.16 -7.08
N ASN A 115 -4.46 17.07 -6.25
CA ASN A 115 -3.28 17.92 -6.35
C ASN A 115 -2.05 17.14 -5.83
N LEU A 116 -1.01 17.01 -6.66
CA LEU A 116 0.22 16.32 -6.29
C LEU A 116 1.25 17.20 -5.58
N PHE A 117 1.05 18.52 -5.61
CA PHE A 117 1.96 19.51 -5.03
C PHE A 117 1.20 20.62 -4.30
N TYR A 118 0.25 20.24 -3.44
CA TYR A 118 -0.43 21.21 -2.58
C TYR A 118 0.58 21.86 -1.62
N GLN A 119 0.74 23.17 -1.73
CA GLN A 119 1.69 23.91 -0.90
C GLN A 119 1.16 24.12 0.52
N ASN A 120 1.92 23.65 1.50
CA ASN A 120 1.65 23.83 2.92
C ASN A 120 2.13 25.20 3.41
N LYS A 121 1.67 25.63 4.58
CA LYS A 121 2.05 26.91 5.19
C LYS A 121 3.55 27.01 5.49
N ASP A 122 4.21 25.90 5.75
CA ASP A 122 5.65 25.79 6.01
C ASP A 122 6.51 25.76 4.73
N GLY A 123 5.87 25.85 3.56
CA GLY A 123 6.53 25.82 2.26
C GLY A 123 6.78 24.40 1.71
N SER A 124 6.46 23.35 2.46
CA SER A 124 6.48 21.97 1.97
C SER A 124 5.31 21.69 1.02
N PHE A 125 5.37 20.55 0.30
CA PHE A 125 4.29 20.12 -0.58
C PHE A 125 3.73 18.76 -0.15
N SER A 126 2.41 18.59 -0.30
CA SER A 126 1.67 17.37 0.02
C SER A 126 0.80 16.90 -1.13
N LEU A 127 0.52 15.61 -1.17
CA LEU A 127 -0.58 15.08 -1.97
C LEU A 127 -1.90 15.48 -1.32
N LEU A 128 -2.85 16.01 -2.10
CA LEU A 128 -4.18 16.41 -1.65
C LEU A 128 -5.24 15.64 -2.42
N TYR A 129 -6.28 15.19 -1.73
CA TYR A 129 -7.53 14.73 -2.30
C TYR A 129 -8.67 15.66 -1.89
N ASP A 130 -9.52 16.02 -2.84
CA ASP A 130 -10.73 16.82 -2.62
C ASP A 130 -11.87 16.25 -3.47
N GLN A 131 -12.90 15.71 -2.81
CA GLN A 131 -14.05 15.11 -3.49
C GLN A 131 -14.80 16.12 -4.35
N ALA A 132 -14.92 17.37 -3.91
CA ALA A 132 -15.61 18.39 -4.70
C ALA A 132 -14.97 18.62 -6.07
N VAL A 133 -13.64 18.50 -6.16
CA VAL A 133 -12.92 18.57 -7.46
C VAL A 133 -13.23 17.34 -8.33
N VAL A 134 -13.36 16.17 -7.70
CA VAL A 134 -13.66 14.91 -8.42
C VAL A 134 -15.11 14.90 -8.92
N ASP A 135 -16.05 15.44 -8.15
CA ASP A 135 -17.48 15.49 -8.51
C ASP A 135 -17.74 16.39 -9.73
N ASP A 136 -16.88 17.41 -9.93
CA ASP A 136 -16.94 18.34 -11.08
C ASP A 136 -16.13 17.87 -12.30
N MET A 137 -15.56 16.64 -12.27
CA MET A 137 -14.56 16.15 -13.22
C MET A 137 -15.06 14.91 -13.98
N GLU A 138 -14.78 14.85 -15.27
CA GLU A 138 -14.91 13.61 -16.02
C GLU A 138 -13.77 12.64 -15.71
N PRO A 139 -14.01 11.31 -15.70
CA PRO A 139 -12.98 10.32 -15.37
C PRO A 139 -11.68 10.45 -16.16
N SER A 140 -11.74 10.84 -17.44
CA SER A 140 -10.55 11.05 -18.29
C SER A 140 -9.73 12.27 -17.91
N GLU A 141 -10.35 13.28 -17.28
CA GLU A 141 -9.68 14.50 -16.84
C GLU A 141 -8.76 14.22 -15.64
N MET A 142 -9.09 13.23 -14.81
CA MET A 142 -8.22 12.79 -13.73
C MET A 142 -6.85 12.32 -14.27
N TYR A 143 -6.82 11.58 -15.39
CA TYR A 143 -5.55 11.19 -16.03
C TYR A 143 -4.75 12.40 -16.50
N THR A 144 -5.44 13.35 -17.16
CA THR A 144 -4.81 14.58 -17.64
C THR A 144 -4.24 15.39 -16.48
N LEU A 145 -4.99 15.49 -15.36
CA LEU A 145 -4.58 16.18 -14.15
C LEU A 145 -3.31 15.55 -13.55
N ILE A 146 -3.34 14.25 -13.31
CA ILE A 146 -2.22 13.51 -12.71
C ILE A 146 -0.99 13.59 -13.64
N HIS A 147 -1.17 13.38 -14.94
CA HIS A 147 -0.07 13.44 -15.90
C HIS A 147 0.57 14.83 -15.95
N SER A 148 -0.24 15.90 -16.00
CA SER A 148 0.26 17.29 -16.02
C SER A 148 1.06 17.66 -14.76
N GLN A 149 0.71 17.08 -13.63
CA GLN A 149 1.36 17.33 -12.35
C GLN A 149 2.50 16.35 -12.05
N SER A 150 2.69 15.28 -12.83
CA SER A 150 3.70 14.25 -12.56
C SER A 150 5.15 14.75 -12.68
N LYS A 151 5.38 15.92 -13.30
CA LYS A 151 6.72 16.47 -13.58
C LYS A 151 7.65 15.48 -14.30
N GLY A 152 7.08 14.60 -15.15
CA GLY A 152 7.81 13.60 -15.91
C GLY A 152 8.09 12.29 -15.14
N PHE A 153 7.68 12.16 -13.90
CA PHE A 153 7.76 10.89 -13.18
C PHE A 153 6.72 9.89 -13.69
N LYS A 154 7.13 8.65 -13.81
CA LYS A 154 6.22 7.53 -14.08
C LYS A 154 5.51 7.15 -12.77
N LEU A 155 4.22 7.44 -12.71
CA LEU A 155 3.40 7.15 -11.54
C LEU A 155 2.72 5.78 -11.71
N PRO A 156 2.91 4.81 -10.81
CA PRO A 156 2.30 3.49 -10.90
C PRO A 156 0.77 3.56 -10.96
N GLY A 157 0.18 2.88 -11.93
CA GLY A 157 -1.26 2.91 -12.20
C GLY A 157 -1.74 4.08 -13.07
N TRP A 158 -0.84 5.00 -13.46
CA TRP A 158 -1.12 6.18 -14.27
C TRP A 158 -0.27 6.21 -15.54
N GLU A 159 0.13 5.05 -16.04
CA GLU A 159 0.94 4.91 -17.24
C GLU A 159 0.18 5.40 -18.49
N GLU A 160 0.86 6.08 -19.40
CA GLU A 160 0.29 6.66 -20.64
C GLU A 160 -0.42 5.61 -21.51
N GLU A 161 0.09 4.37 -21.51
CA GLU A 161 -0.54 3.27 -22.25
C GLU A 161 -1.93 2.90 -21.70
N ARG A 162 -2.17 3.08 -20.41
CA ARG A 162 -3.50 2.92 -19.79
C ARG A 162 -4.43 4.03 -20.23
N LEU A 163 -3.95 5.26 -20.33
CA LEU A 163 -4.74 6.39 -20.84
C LEU A 163 -5.22 6.14 -22.27
N LYS A 164 -4.33 5.66 -23.16
CA LYS A 164 -4.70 5.31 -24.54
C LYS A 164 -5.81 4.27 -24.63
N LYS A 165 -5.94 3.41 -23.63
CA LYS A 165 -6.96 2.36 -23.51
C LYS A 165 -8.12 2.74 -22.57
N PHE A 166 -8.15 3.97 -22.07
CA PHE A 166 -9.03 4.37 -20.97
C PHE A 166 -10.51 4.13 -21.25
N GLN A 167 -11.02 4.54 -22.45
CA GLN A 167 -12.41 4.32 -22.82
C GLN A 167 -12.77 2.82 -22.84
N ARG A 168 -11.87 1.99 -23.35
CA ARG A 168 -12.06 0.53 -23.35
C ARG A 168 -12.04 -0.03 -21.93
N LEU A 169 -11.18 0.49 -21.06
CA LEU A 169 -11.14 0.11 -19.65
C LEU A 169 -12.45 0.47 -18.94
N MET A 170 -12.96 1.69 -19.14
CA MET A 170 -14.26 2.09 -18.59
C MET A 170 -15.39 1.17 -19.06
N ALA A 171 -15.43 0.86 -20.36
CA ALA A 171 -16.42 -0.07 -20.91
C ALA A 171 -16.31 -1.49 -20.32
N THR A 172 -15.10 -1.95 -19.98
CA THR A 172 -14.89 -3.25 -19.32
C THR A 172 -15.56 -3.33 -17.95
N TYR A 173 -15.69 -2.19 -17.24
CA TYR A 173 -16.33 -2.13 -15.93
C TYR A 173 -17.80 -1.70 -15.98
N GLU A 174 -18.38 -1.51 -17.17
CA GLU A 174 -19.80 -1.22 -17.31
C GLU A 174 -20.64 -2.37 -16.72
N GLY A 175 -21.53 -2.06 -15.79
CA GLY A 175 -22.35 -3.05 -15.10
C GLY A 175 -21.63 -3.84 -14.00
N VAL A 176 -20.34 -3.62 -13.76
CA VAL A 176 -19.62 -4.25 -12.61
C VAL A 176 -20.01 -3.54 -11.33
N THR A 177 -20.88 -4.17 -10.56
CA THR A 177 -21.29 -3.71 -9.23
C THR A 177 -20.25 -4.06 -8.15
N GLN A 178 -20.45 -3.55 -6.94
CA GLN A 178 -19.62 -3.93 -5.80
C GLN A 178 -19.69 -5.44 -5.51
N GLU A 179 -20.85 -6.05 -5.68
CA GLU A 179 -21.07 -7.49 -5.49
C GLU A 179 -20.31 -8.31 -6.54
N ILE A 180 -20.43 -7.92 -7.81
CA ILE A 180 -19.70 -8.58 -8.92
C ILE A 180 -18.18 -8.46 -8.71
N LEU A 181 -17.70 -7.28 -8.31
CA LEU A 181 -16.27 -7.06 -8.03
C LEU A 181 -15.79 -7.94 -6.87
N PHE A 182 -16.61 -8.07 -5.82
CA PHE A 182 -16.32 -8.94 -4.68
C PHE A 182 -16.33 -10.43 -5.07
N ASP A 183 -17.26 -10.88 -5.89
CA ASP A 183 -17.32 -12.24 -6.39
C ASP A 183 -16.10 -12.58 -7.27
N ASN A 184 -15.65 -11.63 -8.09
CA ASN A 184 -14.43 -11.78 -8.88
C ASN A 184 -13.18 -11.85 -7.99
N LEU A 185 -13.11 -11.06 -6.92
CA LEU A 185 -12.05 -11.19 -5.91
C LEU A 185 -12.12 -12.54 -5.22
N SER A 186 -13.32 -13.00 -4.85
CA SER A 186 -13.52 -14.32 -4.24
C SER A 186 -13.03 -15.44 -5.15
N TYR A 187 -13.37 -15.40 -6.44
CA TYR A 187 -12.89 -16.36 -7.40
C TYR A 187 -11.35 -16.36 -7.50
N PHE A 188 -10.74 -15.18 -7.60
CA PHE A 188 -9.30 -15.01 -7.65
C PHE A 188 -8.61 -15.60 -6.40
N LEU A 189 -9.06 -15.20 -5.20
CA LEU A 189 -8.45 -15.66 -3.94
C LEU A 189 -8.54 -17.18 -3.75
N LYS A 190 -9.66 -17.78 -4.08
CA LYS A 190 -9.83 -19.25 -4.01
C LYS A 190 -8.87 -20.01 -4.93
N ARG A 191 -8.42 -19.38 -6.03
CA ARG A 191 -7.44 -19.98 -6.95
C ARG A 191 -6.00 -19.80 -6.49
N ILE A 192 -5.66 -18.64 -5.93
CA ILE A 192 -4.26 -18.32 -5.61
C ILE A 192 -3.84 -18.68 -4.18
N ILE A 193 -4.74 -18.58 -3.18
CA ILE A 193 -4.34 -18.80 -1.78
C ILE A 193 -3.82 -20.20 -1.51
N PRO A 194 -4.40 -21.30 -2.07
CA PRO A 194 -3.80 -22.64 -1.91
C PRO A 194 -2.36 -22.72 -2.44
N VAL A 195 -2.05 -22.01 -3.53
CA VAL A 195 -0.67 -21.92 -4.06
C VAL A 195 0.22 -21.13 -3.11
N CYS A 196 -0.30 -20.03 -2.55
CA CYS A 196 0.43 -19.22 -1.59
C CYS A 196 0.80 -20.01 -0.33
N GLU A 197 -0.10 -20.87 0.15
CA GLU A 197 0.16 -21.80 1.25
C GLU A 197 1.24 -22.84 0.91
N GLU A 198 1.20 -23.38 -0.32
CA GLU A 198 2.17 -24.38 -0.79
C GLU A 198 3.60 -23.79 -0.84
N VAL A 199 3.74 -22.53 -1.25
CA VAL A 199 5.06 -21.91 -1.51
C VAL A 199 5.44 -20.84 -0.47
N ASP A 200 4.71 -20.73 0.63
CA ASP A 200 4.93 -19.77 1.74
C ASP A 200 5.00 -18.30 1.30
N VAL A 201 4.02 -17.84 0.50
CA VAL A 201 3.93 -16.44 0.06
C VAL A 201 2.67 -15.78 0.63
N LYS A 202 2.84 -14.78 1.46
CA LYS A 202 1.73 -14.03 2.06
C LYS A 202 1.20 -12.96 1.10
N MET A 203 -0.09 -13.02 0.82
CA MET A 203 -0.80 -11.98 0.09
C MET A 203 -1.26 -10.87 1.04
N ALA A 204 -1.16 -9.61 0.60
CA ALA A 204 -1.55 -8.45 1.39
C ALA A 204 -2.38 -7.49 0.53
N ILE A 205 -3.72 -7.54 0.64
CA ILE A 205 -4.60 -6.65 -0.14
C ILE A 205 -4.49 -5.22 0.39
N HIS A 206 -4.21 -4.27 -0.51
CA HIS A 206 -4.15 -2.85 -0.19
C HIS A 206 -5.56 -2.24 -0.21
N PRO A 207 -5.97 -1.49 0.84
CA PRO A 207 -7.27 -0.84 0.89
C PRO A 207 -7.44 0.23 -0.20
N ASP A 208 -8.68 0.59 -0.47
CA ASP A 208 -9.01 1.65 -1.42
C ASP A 208 -8.42 3.00 -0.98
N ASP A 209 -7.93 3.80 -1.92
CA ASP A 209 -7.38 5.14 -1.68
C ASP A 209 -7.91 6.13 -2.74
N PRO A 210 -8.93 6.92 -2.39
CA PRO A 210 -9.61 7.01 -1.10
C PRO A 210 -10.54 5.81 -0.81
N PRO A 211 -10.98 5.62 0.46
CA PRO A 211 -11.82 4.49 0.86
C PRO A 211 -13.31 4.74 0.57
N TRP A 212 -13.64 5.24 -0.61
CA TRP A 212 -14.99 5.44 -1.13
C TRP A 212 -14.99 5.41 -2.66
N GLU A 213 -16.18 5.32 -3.23
CA GLU A 213 -16.37 5.26 -4.68
C GLU A 213 -16.00 6.58 -5.35
N ILE A 214 -15.37 6.49 -6.51
CA ILE A 214 -15.06 7.62 -7.39
C ILE A 214 -15.51 7.28 -8.81
N PHE A 215 -16.13 8.24 -9.49
CA PHE A 215 -16.63 8.07 -10.86
C PHE A 215 -17.59 6.88 -11.04
N GLY A 216 -18.36 6.53 -10.00
CA GLY A 216 -19.26 5.38 -10.03
C GLY A 216 -18.57 4.01 -10.06
N LEU A 217 -17.25 3.95 -9.94
CA LEU A 217 -16.51 2.69 -9.89
C LEU A 217 -16.57 2.07 -8.49
N PRO A 218 -16.92 0.77 -8.38
CA PRO A 218 -17.09 0.11 -7.09
C PRO A 218 -15.77 0.00 -6.31
N ARG A 219 -15.88 0.02 -4.97
CA ARG A 219 -14.80 -0.18 -4.02
C ARG A 219 -15.21 -1.23 -2.99
N ILE A 220 -14.30 -2.15 -2.64
CA ILE A 220 -14.59 -3.32 -1.79
C ILE A 220 -13.63 -3.48 -0.61
N THR A 221 -12.74 -2.49 -0.38
CA THR A 221 -11.72 -2.53 0.68
C THR A 221 -11.70 -1.21 1.47
N LYS A 222 -12.90 -0.72 1.87
CA LYS A 222 -13.10 0.64 2.40
C LYS A 222 -13.01 0.73 3.92
N ASN A 223 -13.33 -0.34 4.62
CA ASN A 223 -13.54 -0.36 6.07
C ASN A 223 -13.32 -1.76 6.66
N LEU A 224 -13.44 -1.85 7.99
CA LEU A 224 -13.25 -3.11 8.71
C LEU A 224 -14.18 -4.23 8.23
N GLU A 225 -15.44 -3.93 7.96
CA GLU A 225 -16.42 -4.94 7.55
C GLU A 225 -16.11 -5.51 6.17
N ASP A 226 -15.67 -4.67 5.24
CA ASP A 226 -15.20 -5.11 3.92
C ASP A 226 -13.98 -6.02 4.07
N LEU A 227 -13.00 -5.65 4.91
CA LEU A 227 -11.80 -6.43 5.15
C LEU A 227 -12.11 -7.78 5.82
N LYS A 228 -13.02 -7.82 6.80
CA LYS A 228 -13.48 -9.07 7.41
C LYS A 228 -14.11 -10.02 6.38
N LYS A 229 -14.96 -9.50 5.48
CA LYS A 229 -15.56 -10.29 4.40
C LYS A 229 -14.50 -10.89 3.49
N ILE A 230 -13.47 -10.11 3.13
CA ILE A 230 -12.36 -10.59 2.28
C ILE A 230 -11.55 -11.67 3.00
N MET A 231 -11.25 -11.49 4.30
CA MET A 231 -10.53 -12.51 5.07
C MET A 231 -11.33 -13.81 5.20
N ALA A 232 -12.66 -13.74 5.19
CA ALA A 232 -13.55 -14.90 5.26
C ALA A 232 -13.68 -15.66 3.93
N ILE A 233 -13.26 -15.11 2.79
CA ILE A 233 -13.29 -15.80 1.49
C ILE A 233 -12.46 -17.10 1.54
N VAL A 234 -11.25 -17.00 2.06
CA VAL A 234 -10.37 -18.12 2.39
C VAL A 234 -9.76 -17.81 3.75
N ASP A 235 -10.13 -18.60 4.77
CA ASP A 235 -9.64 -18.43 6.14
C ASP A 235 -8.23 -18.99 6.28
N SER A 236 -7.26 -18.17 5.87
CA SER A 236 -5.85 -18.53 5.82
C SER A 236 -4.98 -17.33 6.19
N PRO A 237 -3.88 -17.50 6.94
CA PRO A 237 -2.93 -16.42 7.23
C PRO A 237 -2.23 -15.91 5.97
N TYR A 238 -2.29 -16.64 4.86
CA TYR A 238 -1.75 -16.21 3.57
C TYR A 238 -2.71 -15.25 2.83
N ASN A 239 -3.99 -15.22 3.20
CA ASN A 239 -4.96 -14.21 2.77
C ASN A 239 -5.00 -13.10 3.82
N GLY A 240 -4.21 -12.06 3.65
CA GLY A 240 -4.08 -10.97 4.61
C GLY A 240 -4.24 -9.59 3.99
N VAL A 241 -4.07 -8.58 4.82
CA VAL A 241 -4.24 -7.18 4.45
C VAL A 241 -2.92 -6.42 4.51
N THR A 242 -2.80 -5.44 3.64
CA THR A 242 -1.91 -4.30 3.86
C THR A 242 -2.66 -3.29 4.72
N LEU A 243 -2.28 -3.14 5.97
CA LEU A 243 -2.81 -2.07 6.81
C LEU A 243 -2.23 -0.73 6.36
N CYS A 244 -2.93 -0.02 5.49
CA CYS A 244 -2.55 1.34 5.11
C CYS A 244 -3.30 2.34 5.99
N THR A 245 -2.61 2.91 6.98
CA THR A 245 -3.23 3.83 7.94
C THR A 245 -3.78 5.09 7.27
N GLY A 246 -3.09 5.60 6.25
CA GLY A 246 -3.56 6.79 5.54
C GLY A 246 -4.69 6.53 4.56
N SER A 247 -4.78 5.33 3.94
CA SER A 247 -5.90 5.01 3.03
C SER A 247 -7.18 4.77 3.83
N LEU A 248 -7.16 3.83 4.80
CA LEU A 248 -8.33 3.56 5.65
C LEU A 248 -8.67 4.77 6.53
N GLY A 249 -7.65 5.36 7.16
CA GLY A 249 -7.82 6.50 8.06
C GLY A 249 -8.16 7.82 7.35
N ALA A 250 -8.25 7.86 6.01
CA ALA A 250 -8.81 8.99 5.29
C ALA A 250 -10.33 9.14 5.53
N ASP A 251 -11.02 8.06 5.88
CA ASP A 251 -12.39 8.12 6.39
C ASP A 251 -12.36 8.16 7.93
N PRO A 252 -12.80 9.25 8.57
CA PRO A 252 -12.81 9.37 10.04
C PRO A 252 -13.72 8.38 10.74
N LYS A 253 -14.57 7.65 10.01
CA LYS A 253 -15.39 6.56 10.54
C LYS A 253 -14.61 5.28 10.78
N ASN A 254 -13.43 5.14 10.20
CA ASN A 254 -12.57 4.01 10.39
C ASN A 254 -11.71 4.19 11.66
N ASP A 255 -12.00 3.45 12.71
CA ASP A 255 -11.14 3.36 13.88
C ASP A 255 -9.95 2.44 13.57
N MET A 256 -8.78 3.03 13.42
CA MET A 256 -7.57 2.29 13.05
C MET A 256 -7.12 1.34 14.14
N VAL A 257 -7.35 1.65 15.42
CA VAL A 257 -7.00 0.78 16.55
C VAL A 257 -7.91 -0.44 16.57
N GLU A 258 -9.23 -0.24 16.38
CA GLU A 258 -10.19 -1.34 16.24
C GLU A 258 -9.83 -2.25 15.07
N ILE A 259 -9.49 -1.67 13.90
CA ILE A 259 -9.10 -2.43 12.70
C ILE A 259 -7.89 -3.31 13.00
N VAL A 260 -6.85 -2.77 13.65
CA VAL A 260 -5.64 -3.54 14.01
C VAL A 260 -6.00 -4.73 14.91
N HIS A 261 -6.77 -4.51 15.97
CA HIS A 261 -7.16 -5.60 16.87
C HIS A 261 -8.03 -6.65 16.20
N ALA A 262 -9.01 -6.22 15.40
CA ALA A 262 -9.93 -7.12 14.72
C ALA A 262 -9.26 -7.99 13.65
N LEU A 263 -8.15 -7.50 13.06
CA LEU A 263 -7.38 -8.20 12.02
C LEU A 263 -6.10 -8.85 12.56
N LYS A 264 -6.03 -9.12 13.85
CA LYS A 264 -4.91 -9.86 14.46
C LYS A 264 -4.60 -11.14 13.70
N GLY A 265 -3.32 -11.33 13.32
CA GLY A 265 -2.84 -12.48 12.54
C GLY A 265 -3.17 -12.45 11.04
N ARG A 266 -3.79 -11.35 10.57
CA ARG A 266 -4.15 -11.16 9.15
C ARG A 266 -3.54 -9.89 8.55
N ILE A 267 -2.79 -9.13 9.32
CA ILE A 267 -2.01 -7.99 8.83
C ILE A 267 -0.68 -8.55 8.33
N ASN A 268 -0.51 -8.63 7.02
CA ASN A 268 0.71 -9.19 6.40
C ASN A 268 1.72 -8.10 6.01
N PHE A 269 1.27 -6.85 5.91
CA PHE A 269 2.10 -5.69 5.57
C PHE A 269 1.51 -4.42 6.18
N VAL A 270 2.34 -3.43 6.51
CA VAL A 270 1.88 -2.14 7.06
C VAL A 270 2.46 -0.98 6.28
N HIS A 271 1.58 -0.11 5.78
CA HIS A 271 1.86 1.25 5.34
C HIS A 271 1.47 2.20 6.46
N PHE A 272 2.46 2.83 7.08
CA PHE A 272 2.22 3.64 8.26
C PHE A 272 2.46 5.11 7.93
N ARG A 273 1.39 5.82 7.56
CA ARG A 273 1.39 7.24 7.22
C ARG A 273 0.27 7.98 7.93
N ASN A 274 0.43 9.30 8.08
CA ASN A 274 -0.60 10.16 8.63
C ASN A 274 -1.24 11.01 7.54
N VAL A 275 -2.50 11.37 7.73
CA VAL A 275 -3.26 12.28 6.87
C VAL A 275 -3.92 13.35 7.71
N LEU A 276 -4.09 14.55 7.16
CA LEU A 276 -4.81 15.65 7.80
C LEU A 276 -6.16 15.84 7.11
N PHE A 277 -7.25 15.70 7.86
CA PHE A 277 -8.60 16.02 7.38
C PHE A 277 -8.75 17.52 7.18
N MET A 278 -9.36 17.91 6.07
CA MET A 278 -9.57 19.31 5.71
C MET A 278 -11.03 19.65 5.47
N GLY A 279 -11.91 18.65 5.58
CA GLY A 279 -13.34 18.74 5.34
C GLY A 279 -13.92 17.37 4.99
N GLU A 280 -15.19 17.35 4.62
CA GLU A 280 -15.84 16.10 4.18
C GLU A 280 -15.18 15.57 2.92
N ARG A 281 -14.71 14.32 2.97
CA ARG A 281 -13.97 13.65 1.88
C ARG A 281 -12.85 14.51 1.26
N LYS A 282 -12.22 15.33 2.11
CA LYS A 282 -11.07 16.15 1.75
C LYS A 282 -9.94 15.95 2.74
N PHE A 283 -8.78 15.53 2.27
CA PHE A 283 -7.62 15.28 3.10
C PHE A 283 -6.32 15.49 2.32
N LYS A 284 -5.26 15.73 3.05
CA LYS A 284 -3.90 15.77 2.48
C LYS A 284 -2.95 14.87 3.26
N GLU A 285 -1.85 14.49 2.63
CA GLU A 285 -0.74 13.85 3.34
C GLU A 285 -0.13 14.83 4.35
N SER A 286 0.26 14.34 5.50
CA SER A 286 0.92 15.12 6.55
C SER A 286 2.24 14.49 6.95
N ALA A 287 3.01 15.15 7.83
CA ALA A 287 4.12 14.49 8.50
C ALA A 287 3.60 13.31 9.35
N HIS A 288 4.47 12.34 9.64
CA HIS A 288 4.09 11.13 10.36
C HIS A 288 3.74 11.35 11.83
N LEU A 289 4.10 12.50 12.42
CA LEU A 289 3.78 12.84 13.81
C LEU A 289 2.26 12.93 14.03
N SER A 290 1.77 12.38 15.15
CA SER A 290 0.34 12.47 15.50
C SER A 290 -0.16 13.91 15.56
N THR A 291 0.66 14.87 15.98
CA THR A 291 0.31 16.29 16.07
C THR A 291 0.17 17.01 14.73
N GLU A 292 0.70 16.42 13.66
CA GLU A 292 0.71 17.02 12.31
C GLU A 292 -0.43 16.52 11.41
N GLY A 293 -1.12 15.47 11.83
CA GLY A 293 -2.23 14.87 11.11
C GLY A 293 -3.43 14.60 12.00
N SER A 294 -4.34 13.79 11.50
CA SER A 294 -5.61 13.47 12.16
C SER A 294 -5.63 12.08 12.82
N LEU A 295 -4.56 11.30 12.63
CA LEU A 295 -4.47 9.94 13.17
C LEU A 295 -3.57 9.91 14.42
N ASP A 296 -3.97 9.15 15.43
CA ASP A 296 -3.12 8.86 16.59
C ASP A 296 -2.12 7.76 16.26
N MET A 297 -0.95 8.16 15.76
CA MET A 297 0.10 7.25 15.34
C MET A 297 0.68 6.44 16.49
N TYR A 298 0.65 6.99 17.73
CA TYR A 298 1.06 6.26 18.92
C TYR A 298 0.08 5.14 19.26
N ALA A 299 -1.22 5.42 19.28
CA ALA A 299 -2.23 4.41 19.59
C ALA A 299 -2.23 3.27 18.55
N ILE A 300 -2.05 3.59 17.27
CA ILE A 300 -1.95 2.60 16.20
C ILE A 300 -0.68 1.73 16.36
N MET A 301 0.48 2.33 16.66
CA MET A 301 1.71 1.59 16.92
C MET A 301 1.54 0.66 18.13
N LYS A 302 0.91 1.14 19.19
CA LYS A 302 0.61 0.36 20.39
C LYS A 302 -0.26 -0.84 20.08
N ALA A 303 -1.32 -0.66 19.32
CA ALA A 303 -2.19 -1.75 18.87
C ALA A 303 -1.43 -2.79 18.04
N LEU A 304 -0.55 -2.37 17.11
CA LEU A 304 0.29 -3.30 16.33
C LEU A 304 1.21 -4.15 17.22
N VAL A 305 1.80 -3.54 18.25
CA VAL A 305 2.64 -4.27 19.22
C VAL A 305 1.79 -5.22 20.06
N GLU A 306 0.61 -4.80 20.50
CA GLU A 306 -0.33 -5.60 21.31
C GLU A 306 -0.85 -6.84 20.57
N VAL A 307 -1.09 -6.73 19.28
CA VAL A 307 -1.50 -7.89 18.46
C VAL A 307 -0.34 -8.79 18.07
N GLY A 308 0.91 -8.37 18.36
CA GLY A 308 2.14 -9.13 18.08
C GLY A 308 2.55 -9.06 16.60
N PHE A 309 2.27 -7.96 15.90
CA PHE A 309 2.71 -7.79 14.52
C PHE A 309 4.25 -7.73 14.45
N ASP A 310 4.86 -8.58 13.63
CA ASP A 310 6.31 -8.71 13.43
C ASP A 310 6.75 -8.59 11.95
N GLY A 311 5.77 -8.39 11.06
CA GLY A 311 5.99 -8.31 9.62
C GLY A 311 6.67 -7.03 9.13
N VAL A 312 6.60 -6.82 7.82
CA VAL A 312 7.19 -5.65 7.15
C VAL A 312 6.32 -4.41 7.40
N ILE A 313 6.97 -3.32 7.79
CA ILE A 313 6.37 -2.00 8.00
C ILE A 313 7.19 -0.94 7.26
N ARG A 314 6.55 -0.02 6.58
CA ARG A 314 7.20 1.09 5.92
C ARG A 314 6.47 2.41 6.12
N PRO A 315 7.16 3.56 6.09
CA PRO A 315 6.52 4.84 5.84
C PRO A 315 5.95 4.78 4.43
N ASP A 316 4.70 5.20 4.28
CA ASP A 316 4.07 5.21 2.96
C ASP A 316 4.39 6.52 2.22
N HIS A 317 3.40 7.36 1.95
CA HIS A 317 3.63 8.67 1.40
C HIS A 317 4.18 9.62 2.46
N GLY A 318 4.98 10.60 2.01
CA GLY A 318 5.43 11.72 2.79
C GLY A 318 5.23 13.03 2.02
N ARG A 319 5.59 14.14 2.66
CA ARG A 319 5.62 15.46 2.03
C ARG A 319 6.90 15.59 1.19
N THR A 320 6.89 16.51 0.24
CA THR A 320 8.11 16.98 -0.39
C THR A 320 8.64 18.18 0.42
N ILE A 321 9.81 18.01 1.04
CA ILE A 321 10.44 19.02 1.91
C ILE A 321 11.82 19.39 1.38
N TRP A 322 12.35 20.54 1.82
CA TRP A 322 13.74 21.01 1.57
C TRP A 322 14.16 21.04 0.10
N GLY A 323 13.21 21.29 -0.81
CA GLY A 323 13.49 21.38 -2.24
C GLY A 323 13.85 20.05 -2.91
N GLU A 324 13.51 18.92 -2.31
CA GLU A 324 13.75 17.60 -2.87
C GLU A 324 13.04 17.43 -4.23
N VAL A 325 13.74 16.81 -5.18
CA VAL A 325 13.17 16.40 -6.48
C VAL A 325 12.98 14.91 -6.47
N ALA A 326 11.73 14.47 -6.29
CA ALA A 326 11.34 13.07 -6.22
C ALA A 326 9.94 12.87 -6.77
N MET A 327 9.57 11.62 -6.98
CA MET A 327 8.19 11.23 -7.28
C MET A 327 7.25 11.80 -6.20
N PRO A 328 6.12 12.43 -6.57
CA PRO A 328 5.19 13.02 -5.60
C PRO A 328 4.78 12.02 -4.50
N GLY A 329 4.95 12.41 -3.24
CA GLY A 329 4.69 11.56 -2.08
C GLY A 329 5.81 10.57 -1.74
N TYR A 330 6.81 10.40 -2.58
CA TYR A 330 7.86 9.36 -2.43
C TYR A 330 9.28 9.94 -2.30
N GLY A 331 9.44 11.17 -1.82
CA GLY A 331 10.73 11.74 -1.47
C GLY A 331 11.43 10.98 -0.33
N LEU A 332 12.75 11.15 -0.20
CA LEU A 332 13.55 10.50 0.84
C LEU A 332 13.34 11.16 2.22
N TYR A 333 13.43 12.49 2.28
CA TYR A 333 13.66 13.20 3.55
C TYR A 333 12.49 13.04 4.53
N ASP A 334 11.27 13.36 4.13
CA ASP A 334 10.12 13.30 5.03
C ASP A 334 9.79 11.84 5.42
N ARG A 335 9.99 10.88 4.50
CA ARG A 335 9.84 9.45 4.80
C ARG A 335 10.93 8.93 5.74
N ALA A 336 12.18 9.40 5.63
CA ALA A 336 13.26 9.03 6.55
C ALA A 336 13.01 9.59 7.96
N ILE A 337 12.53 10.83 8.07
CA ILE A 337 12.09 11.41 9.35
C ILE A 337 10.91 10.60 9.90
N GLY A 338 9.94 10.26 9.04
CA GLY A 338 8.79 9.45 9.40
C GLY A 338 9.18 8.11 9.99
N ILE A 339 10.07 7.36 9.34
CA ILE A 339 10.49 6.04 9.84
C ILE A 339 11.23 6.15 11.18
N SER A 340 12.06 7.18 11.36
CA SER A 340 12.74 7.41 12.65
C SER A 340 11.74 7.72 13.76
N TYR A 341 10.69 8.48 13.48
CA TYR A 341 9.61 8.72 14.43
C TYR A 341 8.85 7.43 14.78
N LEU A 342 8.51 6.61 13.77
CA LEU A 342 7.82 5.33 13.98
C LEU A 342 8.66 4.34 14.79
N GLN A 343 9.98 4.30 14.57
CA GLN A 343 10.91 3.50 15.38
C GLN A 343 10.94 3.98 16.83
N GLY A 344 10.94 5.29 17.05
CA GLY A 344 10.86 5.87 18.40
C GLY A 344 9.55 5.52 19.10
N LEU A 345 8.40 5.55 18.40
CA LEU A 345 7.12 5.09 18.96
C LEU A 345 7.17 3.60 19.33
N HIS A 346 7.71 2.76 18.44
CA HIS A 346 7.86 1.33 18.69
C HIS A 346 8.72 1.05 19.92
N GLU A 347 9.87 1.74 20.06
CA GLU A 347 10.74 1.63 21.22
C GLU A 347 10.01 2.05 22.51
N ALA A 348 9.28 3.17 22.49
CA ALA A 348 8.52 3.66 23.63
C ALA A 348 7.45 2.65 24.09
N VAL A 349 6.67 2.09 23.15
CA VAL A 349 5.65 1.08 23.45
C VAL A 349 6.25 -0.20 24.03
N LEU A 350 7.39 -0.67 23.51
CA LEU A 350 8.06 -1.86 24.04
C LEU A 350 8.54 -1.64 25.47
N LYS A 351 9.12 -0.47 25.78
CA LYS A 351 9.55 -0.12 27.15
C LYS A 351 8.36 -0.04 28.12
N GLU A 352 7.24 0.53 27.68
CA GLU A 352 6.01 0.59 28.48
C GLU A 352 5.47 -0.81 28.83
N GLN A 353 5.52 -1.75 27.86
CA GLN A 353 5.11 -3.14 28.10
C GLN A 353 6.02 -3.87 29.10
N ILE A 354 7.32 -3.65 29.07
CA ILE A 354 8.27 -4.24 30.00
C ILE A 354 7.97 -3.74 31.44
N GLN A 355 7.86 -2.43 31.62
CA GLN A 355 7.56 -1.82 32.93
C GLN A 355 6.23 -2.30 33.50
N SER A 356 5.20 -2.44 32.65
CA SER A 356 3.89 -2.93 33.08
C SER A 356 3.89 -4.39 33.53
N LYS A 357 4.76 -5.23 32.94
CA LYS A 357 4.96 -6.63 33.38
C LYS A 357 5.71 -6.73 34.69
N GLU A 358 6.76 -5.93 34.89
CA GLU A 358 7.52 -5.89 36.14
C GLU A 358 6.65 -5.42 37.31
N THR A 359 5.82 -4.40 37.09
CA THR A 359 4.89 -3.89 38.12
C THR A 359 3.81 -4.90 38.51
N LYS A 360 3.36 -5.74 37.58
CA LYS A 360 2.38 -6.82 37.84
C LYS A 360 3.03 -8.05 38.44
N GLY A 361 4.26 -8.39 38.07
CA GLY A 361 5.02 -9.53 38.63
C GLY A 361 5.55 -9.30 40.03
N GLY A 362 5.77 -8.05 40.42
CA GLY A 362 6.25 -7.68 41.78
C GLY A 362 5.16 -7.64 42.89
N LYS A 363 3.89 -7.97 42.59
CA LYS A 363 2.79 -7.99 43.53
C LYS A 363 2.40 -9.40 44.02
N SER A 364 3.17 -10.43 43.69
CA SER A 364 2.98 -11.79 44.21
C SER A 364 4.13 -12.16 45.18
N VAL A 365 4.15 -11.58 46.35
CA VAL A 365 4.83 -12.10 47.54
C VAL A 365 3.91 -11.92 48.74
#